data_e23d6233222c28654b96f3dfc6ddbc38
#
_entry.id   e23d6233222c28654b96f3dfc6ddbc38
#
_cell.length_a   1.000
_cell.length_b   1.000
_cell.length_c   1.000
_cell.angle_alpha   90.00
_cell.angle_beta   90.00
_cell.angle_gamma   90.00
#
_symmetry.space_group_name_H-M   'P 1'
#
loop_
_entity.id
_entity.type
_entity.pdbx_description
1 polymer ?
#
loop_
_entity_poly.entity_id
_entity_poly.type
_entity_poly.pdbx_seq_one_letter_code
_entity_poly.pdbx_strand_id
1 'polypeptide(L)'
;MTRTILVRHGETEWNRVERFRGRADVPLNDTGLVQAAATGRRIAAENRPVAVYSSPLSRAVKTAEAIARRFGLPVQVNVGLIDIDYGQWQGLTPDEARERWPDIVNCWYNAPHTARIPGGESLDDLHGRAFGAVNEIAARHKGQTIVLVSHTVINRVILLGVLGLGRDRFWRLRQDTCAINVFEAEGGVFTIVSLNDSYHLREEYRDERKK
;
A
#
# COMPACT_ATOMS: atom_id res chain seq x y z
N MET A 1 13.49 -13.48 -13.08
CA MET A 1 12.53 -12.42 -12.65
C MET A 1 12.02 -12.71 -11.26
N THR A 2 11.84 -11.68 -10.42
CA THR A 2 11.11 -11.76 -9.16
C THR A 2 9.72 -11.19 -9.38
N ARG A 3 8.68 -11.96 -9.06
CA ARG A 3 7.28 -11.52 -9.15
C ARG A 3 6.83 -10.95 -7.81
N THR A 4 6.43 -9.71 -7.78
CA THR A 4 5.99 -8.99 -6.58
C THR A 4 4.49 -8.71 -6.64
N ILE A 5 3.77 -9.16 -5.62
CA ILE A 5 2.36 -8.87 -5.39
C ILE A 5 2.29 -7.80 -4.31
N LEU A 6 2.03 -6.54 -4.71
CA LEU A 6 1.94 -5.40 -3.81
C LEU A 6 0.48 -5.14 -3.45
N VAL A 7 0.16 -5.23 -2.17
CA VAL A 7 -1.20 -5.13 -1.64
C VAL A 7 -1.33 -3.91 -0.73
N ARG A 8 -2.39 -3.13 -0.88
CA ARG A 8 -2.79 -2.15 0.14
C ARG A 8 -3.54 -2.86 1.27
N HIS A 9 -3.33 -2.47 2.52
CA HIS A 9 -4.10 -2.98 3.66
C HIS A 9 -5.62 -2.80 3.48
N GLY A 10 -6.41 -3.60 4.21
CA GLY A 10 -7.87 -3.51 4.25
C GLY A 10 -8.39 -2.21 4.87
N GLU A 11 -9.71 -2.03 4.87
CA GLU A 11 -10.36 -0.83 5.38
C GLU A 11 -10.13 -0.63 6.89
N THR A 12 -9.99 0.64 7.28
CA THR A 12 -9.96 1.12 8.67
C THR A 12 -11.01 2.20 8.86
N GLU A 13 -11.39 2.53 10.10
CA GLU A 13 -12.35 3.59 10.34
C GLU A 13 -11.89 4.95 9.76
N TRP A 14 -10.59 5.25 9.81
CA TRP A 14 -10.06 6.47 9.23
C TRP A 14 -10.05 6.50 7.69
N ASN A 15 -10.34 5.39 7.01
CA ASN A 15 -10.64 5.41 5.58
C ASN A 15 -12.02 6.03 5.30
N ARG A 16 -12.99 5.81 6.19
CA ARG A 16 -14.37 6.32 6.04
C ARG A 16 -14.47 7.82 6.32
N VAL A 17 -13.65 8.33 7.23
CA VAL A 17 -13.68 9.76 7.66
C VAL A 17 -12.57 10.60 7.03
N GLU A 18 -11.83 10.05 6.06
CA GLU A 18 -10.79 10.74 5.26
C GLU A 18 -9.76 11.52 6.07
N ARG A 19 -9.18 10.91 7.13
CA ARG A 19 -8.08 11.52 7.88
C ARG A 19 -6.71 11.14 7.30
N PHE A 20 -5.73 12.03 7.42
CA PHE A 20 -4.32 11.75 7.17
C PHE A 20 -3.80 10.75 8.21
N ARG A 21 -3.75 9.47 7.84
CA ARG A 21 -3.39 8.38 8.77
C ARG A 21 -1.90 8.32 9.05
N GLY A 22 -1.10 8.30 7.98
CA GLY A 22 0.33 8.17 8.07
C GLY A 22 0.74 6.98 8.95
N ARG A 23 1.54 7.28 9.96
CA ARG A 23 2.09 6.30 10.91
C ARG A 23 1.21 6.06 12.14
N ALA A 24 0.03 6.72 12.25
CA ALA A 24 -0.93 6.36 13.29
C ALA A 24 -1.37 4.90 13.14
N ASP A 25 -1.32 4.15 14.25
CA ASP A 25 -1.67 2.74 14.24
C ASP A 25 -3.17 2.52 14.47
N VAL A 26 -3.93 2.68 13.38
CA VAL A 26 -5.38 2.45 13.33
C VAL A 26 -5.64 1.04 12.82
N PRO A 27 -6.36 0.17 13.56
CA PRO A 27 -6.62 -1.21 13.17
C PRO A 27 -7.58 -1.32 11.99
N LEU A 28 -7.66 -2.51 11.38
CA LEU A 28 -8.73 -2.84 10.44
C LEU A 28 -10.08 -2.79 11.16
N ASN A 29 -11.11 -2.31 10.45
CA ASN A 29 -12.51 -2.51 10.86
C ASN A 29 -13.02 -3.87 10.33
N ASP A 30 -14.29 -4.22 10.64
CA ASP A 30 -14.87 -5.50 10.22
C ASP A 30 -14.84 -5.70 8.70
N THR A 31 -15.17 -4.65 7.95
CA THR A 31 -15.04 -4.65 6.48
C THR A 31 -13.61 -4.96 6.04
N GLY A 32 -12.62 -4.32 6.66
CA GLY A 32 -11.21 -4.55 6.36
C GLY A 32 -10.75 -5.98 6.64
N LEU A 33 -11.27 -6.62 7.69
CA LEU A 33 -10.99 -8.04 8.00
C LEU A 33 -11.56 -8.96 6.92
N VAL A 34 -12.79 -8.72 6.46
CA VAL A 34 -13.42 -9.46 5.35
C VAL A 34 -12.63 -9.26 4.05
N GLN A 35 -12.26 -8.03 3.73
CA GLN A 35 -11.42 -7.70 2.56
C GLN A 35 -10.08 -8.44 2.60
N ALA A 36 -9.40 -8.45 3.75
CA ALA A 36 -8.12 -9.14 3.91
C ALA A 36 -8.24 -10.65 3.68
N ALA A 37 -9.30 -11.27 4.20
CA ALA A 37 -9.56 -12.70 3.98
C ALA A 37 -9.84 -13.02 2.51
N ALA A 38 -10.62 -12.20 1.80
CA ALA A 38 -10.90 -12.32 0.37
C ALA A 38 -9.62 -12.20 -0.46
N THR A 39 -8.77 -11.21 -0.12
CA THR A 39 -7.46 -11.01 -0.78
C THR A 39 -6.57 -12.23 -0.62
N GLY A 40 -6.54 -12.83 0.59
CA GLY A 40 -5.79 -14.07 0.83
C GLY A 40 -6.31 -15.24 -0.04
N ARG A 41 -7.63 -15.39 -0.20
CA ARG A 41 -8.22 -16.41 -1.10
C ARG A 41 -7.84 -16.15 -2.56
N ARG A 42 -7.96 -14.90 -3.03
CA ARG A 42 -7.62 -14.51 -4.39
C ARG A 42 -6.17 -14.81 -4.73
N ILE A 43 -5.24 -14.40 -3.86
CA ILE A 43 -3.81 -14.67 -4.08
C ILE A 43 -3.53 -16.17 -4.09
N ALA A 44 -4.13 -16.95 -3.18
CA ALA A 44 -3.92 -18.38 -3.08
C ALA A 44 -4.44 -19.17 -4.28
N ALA A 45 -5.48 -18.68 -4.97
CA ALA A 45 -6.02 -19.30 -6.17
C ALA A 45 -5.04 -19.26 -7.34
N GLU A 46 -4.26 -18.19 -7.49
CA GLU A 46 -3.49 -17.90 -8.68
C GLU A 46 -1.96 -17.89 -8.46
N ASN A 47 -1.51 -17.80 -7.23
CA ASN A 47 -0.09 -17.59 -6.92
C ASN A 47 0.40 -18.56 -5.84
N ARG A 48 1.73 -18.72 -5.77
CA ARG A 48 2.43 -19.51 -4.76
C ARG A 48 3.61 -18.70 -4.21
N PRO A 49 3.35 -17.67 -3.41
CA PRO A 49 4.42 -16.88 -2.81
C PRO A 49 5.24 -17.70 -1.83
N VAL A 50 6.53 -17.40 -1.77
CA VAL A 50 7.47 -18.03 -0.82
C VAL A 50 7.71 -17.16 0.42
N ALA A 51 7.33 -15.86 0.37
CA ALA A 51 7.48 -14.94 1.48
C ALA A 51 6.37 -13.88 1.46
N VAL A 52 5.97 -13.43 2.65
CA VAL A 52 5.02 -12.33 2.87
C VAL A 52 5.67 -11.29 3.77
N TYR A 53 5.85 -10.08 3.26
CA TYR A 53 6.38 -8.94 3.99
C TYR A 53 5.26 -7.94 4.30
N SER A 54 5.39 -7.23 5.40
CA SER A 54 4.41 -6.23 5.83
C SER A 54 5.07 -4.99 6.42
N SER A 55 4.43 -3.84 6.23
CA SER A 55 4.60 -2.69 7.10
C SER A 55 4.38 -3.09 8.57
N PRO A 56 5.04 -2.45 9.55
CA PRO A 56 4.85 -2.73 10.97
C PRO A 56 3.47 -2.32 11.52
N LEU A 57 2.69 -1.49 10.82
CA LEU A 57 1.39 -1.01 11.30
C LEU A 57 0.34 -2.13 11.31
N SER A 58 -0.44 -2.20 12.39
CA SER A 58 -1.36 -3.31 12.70
C SER A 58 -2.31 -3.65 11.53
N ARG A 59 -2.86 -2.65 10.84
CA ARG A 59 -3.73 -2.84 9.65
C ARG A 59 -3.05 -3.59 8.51
N ALA A 60 -1.77 -3.33 8.28
CA ALA A 60 -1.00 -4.02 7.25
C ALA A 60 -0.60 -5.43 7.72
N VAL A 61 -0.16 -5.58 8.96
CA VAL A 61 0.18 -6.88 9.56
C VAL A 61 -1.05 -7.81 9.52
N LYS A 62 -2.22 -7.35 9.94
CA LYS A 62 -3.45 -8.16 9.91
C LYS A 62 -3.86 -8.57 8.50
N THR A 63 -3.70 -7.69 7.51
CA THR A 63 -3.92 -8.02 6.11
C THR A 63 -2.91 -9.07 5.64
N ALA A 64 -1.63 -8.90 5.97
CA ALA A 64 -0.57 -9.83 5.63
C ALA A 64 -0.76 -11.22 6.28
N GLU A 65 -1.19 -11.27 7.55
CA GLU A 65 -1.51 -12.52 8.26
C GLU A 65 -2.63 -13.31 7.57
N ALA A 66 -3.68 -12.61 7.09
CA ALA A 66 -4.77 -13.25 6.36
C ALA A 66 -4.30 -13.89 5.03
N ILE A 67 -3.31 -13.27 4.37
CA ILE A 67 -2.68 -13.80 3.15
C ILE A 67 -1.72 -14.96 3.52
N ALA A 68 -0.77 -14.72 4.42
CA ALA A 68 0.31 -15.64 4.79
C ALA A 68 -0.22 -16.99 5.30
N ARG A 69 -1.31 -16.96 6.06
CA ARG A 69 -2.00 -18.16 6.60
C ARG A 69 -2.40 -19.13 5.50
N ARG A 70 -2.72 -18.67 4.28
CA ARG A 70 -3.09 -19.52 3.15
C ARG A 70 -1.94 -20.37 2.63
N PHE A 71 -0.72 -20.01 3.00
CA PHE A 71 0.52 -20.65 2.53
C PHE A 71 1.33 -21.28 3.67
N GLY A 72 0.88 -21.15 4.92
CA GLY A 72 1.64 -21.60 6.09
C GLY A 72 2.93 -20.77 6.31
N LEU A 73 2.97 -19.53 5.83
CA LEU A 73 4.14 -18.66 5.91
C LEU A 73 4.07 -17.70 7.11
N PRO A 74 5.21 -17.36 7.72
CA PRO A 74 5.27 -16.26 8.67
C PRO A 74 5.19 -14.91 7.95
N VAL A 75 4.66 -13.89 8.63
CA VAL A 75 4.76 -12.50 8.18
C VAL A 75 6.10 -11.91 8.62
N GLN A 76 6.85 -11.33 7.68
CA GLN A 76 8.10 -10.64 7.92
C GLN A 76 7.86 -9.13 7.94
N VAL A 77 8.09 -8.49 9.06
CA VAL A 77 7.94 -7.03 9.17
C VAL A 77 9.15 -6.32 8.56
N ASN A 78 8.87 -5.31 7.70
CA ASN A 78 9.89 -4.46 7.13
C ASN A 78 9.49 -2.98 7.29
N VAL A 79 10.32 -2.22 8.01
CA VAL A 79 10.06 -0.79 8.29
C VAL A 79 10.11 0.09 7.04
N GLY A 80 10.80 -0.34 5.98
CA GLY A 80 10.79 0.35 4.69
C GLY A 80 9.42 0.36 4.00
N LEU A 81 8.50 -0.52 4.43
CA LEU A 81 7.12 -0.58 3.94
C LEU A 81 6.13 0.24 4.79
N ILE A 82 6.58 0.99 5.81
CA ILE A 82 5.71 1.85 6.62
C ILE A 82 5.16 3.00 5.78
N ASP A 83 3.96 3.49 6.11
CA ASP A 83 3.34 4.61 5.38
C ASP A 83 4.14 5.91 5.52
N ILE A 84 3.78 6.91 4.72
CA ILE A 84 4.35 8.25 4.81
C ILE A 84 4.21 8.81 6.23
N ASP A 85 5.21 9.52 6.69
CA ASP A 85 5.08 10.36 7.87
C ASP A 85 4.37 11.66 7.49
N TYR A 86 3.14 11.82 7.98
CA TYR A 86 2.38 13.05 7.77
C TYR A 86 2.71 14.16 8.79
N GLY A 87 3.69 13.94 9.70
CA GLY A 87 4.09 14.96 10.66
C GLY A 87 2.89 15.62 11.35
N GLN A 88 2.81 16.95 11.26
CA GLN A 88 1.74 17.72 11.90
C GLN A 88 0.34 17.55 11.26
N TRP A 89 0.23 16.90 10.11
CA TRP A 89 -1.06 16.58 9.52
C TRP A 89 -1.67 15.29 10.06
N GLN A 90 -0.87 14.46 10.75
CA GLN A 90 -1.35 13.17 11.21
C GLN A 90 -2.58 13.31 12.11
N GLY A 91 -3.66 12.60 11.75
CA GLY A 91 -4.96 12.63 12.45
C GLY A 91 -5.90 13.75 11.98
N LEU A 92 -5.43 14.75 11.23
CA LEU A 92 -6.27 15.82 10.70
C LEU A 92 -7.05 15.36 9.46
N THR A 93 -8.21 15.96 9.24
CA THR A 93 -8.90 15.93 7.95
C THR A 93 -8.18 16.85 6.96
N PRO A 94 -8.42 16.71 5.64
CA PRO A 94 -7.92 17.66 4.64
C PRO A 94 -8.32 19.10 4.90
N ASP A 95 -9.53 19.35 5.42
CA ASP A 95 -10.02 20.69 5.71
C ASP A 95 -9.35 21.29 6.93
N GLU A 96 -9.21 20.53 8.03
CA GLU A 96 -8.44 20.94 9.22
C GLU A 96 -6.98 21.27 8.88
N ALA A 97 -6.35 20.51 7.98
CA ALA A 97 -5.00 20.80 7.52
C ALA A 97 -4.96 22.04 6.62
N ARG A 98 -5.98 22.25 5.76
CA ARG A 98 -6.07 23.43 4.87
C ARG A 98 -6.23 24.73 5.63
N GLU A 99 -6.98 24.71 6.74
CA GLU A 99 -7.12 25.87 7.62
C GLU A 99 -5.77 26.34 8.19
N ARG A 100 -4.86 25.41 8.49
CA ARG A 100 -3.57 25.71 9.11
C ARG A 100 -2.45 25.92 8.10
N TRP A 101 -2.47 25.20 6.99
CA TRP A 101 -1.41 25.22 5.96
C TRP A 101 -1.98 25.21 4.54
N PRO A 102 -2.73 26.27 4.15
CA PRO A 102 -3.45 26.29 2.86
C PRO A 102 -2.53 26.06 1.66
N ASP A 103 -1.36 26.69 1.64
CA ASP A 103 -0.43 26.59 0.51
C ASP A 103 0.17 25.18 0.39
N ILE A 104 0.51 24.56 1.52
CA ILE A 104 1.12 23.21 1.51
C ILE A 104 0.07 22.18 1.10
N VAL A 105 -1.18 22.31 1.59
CA VAL A 105 -2.29 21.42 1.18
C VAL A 105 -2.59 21.62 -0.30
N ASN A 106 -2.58 22.85 -0.80
CA ASN A 106 -2.72 23.12 -2.24
C ASN A 106 -1.59 22.47 -3.05
N CYS A 107 -0.34 22.56 -2.60
CA CYS A 107 0.78 21.85 -3.22
C CYS A 107 0.57 20.34 -3.21
N TRP A 108 0.10 19.74 -2.10
CA TRP A 108 -0.14 18.32 -1.98
C TRP A 108 -1.11 17.78 -3.05
N TYR A 109 -2.16 18.55 -3.37
CA TYR A 109 -3.14 18.11 -4.38
C TYR A 109 -2.75 18.45 -5.82
N ASN A 110 -2.03 19.54 -6.04
CA ASN A 110 -1.75 20.05 -7.40
C ASN A 110 -0.31 19.79 -7.88
N ALA A 111 0.66 19.75 -6.95
CA ALA A 111 2.08 19.52 -7.24
C ALA A 111 2.73 18.69 -6.12
N PRO A 112 2.26 17.44 -5.88
CA PRO A 112 2.59 16.65 -4.67
C PRO A 112 4.10 16.43 -4.48
N HIS A 113 4.88 16.39 -5.55
CA HIS A 113 6.33 16.25 -5.52
C HIS A 113 7.05 17.45 -4.89
N THR A 114 6.40 18.62 -4.82
CA THR A 114 6.96 19.83 -4.20
C THR A 114 6.47 20.04 -2.76
N ALA A 115 5.43 19.31 -2.34
CA ALA A 115 4.87 19.47 -1.00
C ALA A 115 5.90 19.11 0.08
N ARG A 116 5.99 19.96 1.11
CA ARG A 116 6.84 19.74 2.29
C ARG A 116 5.97 19.82 3.53
N ILE A 117 5.50 18.64 3.97
CA ILE A 117 4.60 18.53 5.12
C ILE A 117 5.38 18.86 6.39
N PRO A 118 4.90 19.76 7.26
CA PRO A 118 5.62 20.17 8.45
C PRO A 118 5.90 19.00 9.40
N GLY A 119 7.19 18.73 9.65
CA GLY A 119 7.64 17.61 10.48
C GLY A 119 7.41 16.23 9.87
N GLY A 120 7.04 16.14 8.60
CA GLY A 120 6.75 14.89 7.88
C GLY A 120 7.75 14.59 6.77
N GLU A 121 7.47 13.53 6.02
CA GLU A 121 8.23 13.12 4.83
C GLU A 121 7.72 13.81 3.56
N SER A 122 8.63 14.11 2.64
CA SER A 122 8.30 14.38 1.24
C SER A 122 8.07 13.07 0.47
N LEU A 123 7.48 13.16 -0.74
CA LEU A 123 7.38 11.99 -1.62
C LEU A 123 8.76 11.49 -2.10
N ASP A 124 9.79 12.32 -2.09
CA ASP A 124 11.16 11.92 -2.43
C ASP A 124 11.80 11.09 -1.30
N ASP A 125 11.64 11.51 -0.04
CA ASP A 125 12.11 10.76 1.13
C ASP A 125 11.42 9.38 1.18
N LEU A 126 10.09 9.39 1.01
CA LEU A 126 9.30 8.16 0.95
C LEU A 126 9.75 7.23 -0.17
N HIS A 127 10.01 7.76 -1.38
CA HIS A 127 10.49 6.98 -2.51
C HIS A 127 11.85 6.33 -2.21
N GLY A 128 12.80 7.08 -1.70
CA GLY A 128 14.14 6.56 -1.42
C GLY A 128 14.09 5.32 -0.51
N ARG A 129 13.38 5.40 0.62
CA ARG A 129 13.28 4.26 1.55
C ARG A 129 12.42 3.12 1.03
N ALA A 130 11.27 3.43 0.42
CA ALA A 130 10.33 2.40 -0.04
C ALA A 130 10.88 1.60 -1.22
N PHE A 131 11.45 2.29 -2.21
CA PHE A 131 12.02 1.65 -3.39
C PHE A 131 13.30 0.88 -3.05
N GLY A 132 14.10 1.40 -2.11
CA GLY A 132 15.24 0.68 -1.55
C GLY A 132 14.83 -0.64 -0.90
N ALA A 133 13.79 -0.64 -0.04
CA ALA A 133 13.25 -1.84 0.59
C ALA A 133 12.71 -2.85 -0.43
N VAL A 134 11.96 -2.38 -1.45
CA VAL A 134 11.42 -3.27 -2.50
C VAL A 134 12.55 -3.93 -3.28
N ASN A 135 13.58 -3.18 -3.68
CA ASN A 135 14.73 -3.72 -4.41
C ASN A 135 15.51 -4.74 -3.58
N GLU A 136 15.75 -4.45 -2.30
CA GLU A 136 16.43 -5.37 -1.38
C GLU A 136 15.65 -6.67 -1.21
N ILE A 137 14.34 -6.59 -0.96
CA ILE A 137 13.48 -7.77 -0.81
C ILE A 137 13.45 -8.56 -2.13
N ALA A 138 13.24 -7.90 -3.28
CA ALA A 138 13.20 -8.57 -4.58
C ALA A 138 14.53 -9.28 -4.92
N ALA A 139 15.67 -8.70 -4.56
CA ALA A 139 16.98 -9.29 -4.79
C ALA A 139 17.21 -10.59 -4.00
N ARG A 140 16.60 -10.72 -2.80
CA ARG A 140 16.65 -11.95 -1.97
C ARG A 140 15.81 -13.10 -2.54
N HIS A 141 14.85 -12.80 -3.42
CA HIS A 141 13.84 -13.75 -3.91
C HIS A 141 13.87 -13.91 -5.44
N LYS A 142 15.08 -13.95 -6.02
CA LYS A 142 15.25 -14.14 -7.47
C LYS A 142 14.55 -15.40 -7.97
N GLY A 143 13.74 -15.27 -9.01
CA GLY A 143 12.99 -16.38 -9.59
C GLY A 143 11.73 -16.80 -8.82
N GLN A 144 11.35 -16.05 -7.78
CA GLN A 144 10.27 -16.41 -6.87
C GLN A 144 9.16 -15.35 -6.89
N THR A 145 8.00 -15.74 -6.32
CA THR A 145 6.88 -14.82 -6.06
C THR A 145 6.87 -14.41 -4.59
N ILE A 146 6.69 -13.12 -4.32
CA ILE A 146 6.58 -12.56 -2.98
C ILE A 146 5.35 -11.67 -2.84
N VAL A 147 4.88 -11.49 -1.61
CA VAL A 147 3.81 -10.54 -1.28
C VAL A 147 4.36 -9.43 -0.40
N LEU A 148 4.02 -8.19 -0.72
CA LEU A 148 4.30 -7.00 0.09
C LEU A 148 2.96 -6.37 0.48
N VAL A 149 2.72 -6.14 1.77
CA VAL A 149 1.52 -5.46 2.26
C VAL A 149 1.88 -4.12 2.85
N SER A 150 1.29 -3.05 2.30
CA SER A 150 1.63 -1.69 2.67
C SER A 150 0.41 -0.75 2.56
N HIS A 151 0.59 0.53 2.20
CA HIS A 151 -0.41 1.59 2.33
C HIS A 151 -0.60 2.36 1.02
N THR A 152 -1.56 3.28 1.00
CA THR A 152 -1.95 4.01 -0.22
C THR A 152 -0.81 4.84 -0.79
N VAL A 153 -0.20 5.69 0.04
CA VAL A 153 0.77 6.68 -0.43
C VAL A 153 2.05 5.98 -0.89
N ILE A 154 2.57 5.10 -0.06
CA ILE A 154 3.78 4.35 -0.39
C ILE A 154 3.59 3.43 -1.60
N ASN A 155 2.42 2.76 -1.75
CA ASN A 155 2.15 1.94 -2.93
C ASN A 155 2.15 2.76 -4.21
N ARG A 156 1.54 3.97 -4.20
CA ARG A 156 1.61 4.89 -5.34
C ARG A 156 3.06 5.24 -5.70
N VAL A 157 3.85 5.56 -4.69
CA VAL A 157 5.26 5.95 -4.90
C VAL A 157 6.11 4.78 -5.42
N ILE A 158 5.90 3.56 -4.90
CA ILE A 158 6.55 2.35 -5.42
C ILE A 158 6.16 2.14 -6.90
N LEU A 159 4.86 2.19 -7.21
CA LEU A 159 4.35 1.97 -8.56
C LEU A 159 4.82 3.03 -9.55
N LEU A 160 4.94 4.30 -9.14
CA LEU A 160 5.55 5.34 -9.98
C LEU A 160 7.01 5.01 -10.29
N GLY A 161 7.77 4.55 -9.28
CA GLY A 161 9.15 4.12 -9.49
C GLY A 161 9.26 2.92 -10.44
N VAL A 162 8.39 1.92 -10.28
CA VAL A 162 8.29 0.75 -11.18
C VAL A 162 7.96 1.15 -12.62
N LEU A 163 7.10 2.16 -12.80
CA LEU A 163 6.72 2.68 -14.13
C LEU A 163 7.75 3.67 -14.72
N GLY A 164 8.79 4.04 -13.98
CA GLY A 164 9.73 5.09 -14.40
C GLY A 164 9.11 6.48 -14.48
N LEU A 165 8.03 6.74 -13.75
CA LEU A 165 7.30 8.00 -13.76
C LEU A 165 7.72 8.91 -12.59
N GLY A 166 7.67 10.21 -12.84
CA GLY A 166 7.90 11.22 -11.81
C GLY A 166 6.79 11.26 -10.76
N ARG A 167 7.12 11.74 -9.57
CA ARG A 167 6.17 11.87 -8.45
C ARG A 167 5.14 12.99 -8.64
N ASP A 168 5.29 13.82 -9.67
CA ASP A 168 4.26 14.75 -10.16
C ASP A 168 2.99 13.99 -10.67
N ARG A 169 3.13 12.69 -11.01
CA ARG A 169 2.04 11.80 -11.43
C ARG A 169 1.35 11.09 -10.26
N PHE A 170 1.63 11.44 -9.01
CA PHE A 170 1.17 10.75 -7.79
C PHE A 170 -0.36 10.52 -7.77
N TRP A 171 -1.15 11.50 -8.16
CA TRP A 171 -2.60 11.42 -8.17
C TRP A 171 -3.19 10.67 -9.38
N ARG A 172 -2.34 10.23 -10.33
CA ARG A 172 -2.78 9.46 -11.51
C ARG A 172 -2.95 7.96 -11.22
N LEU A 173 -2.49 7.50 -10.07
CA LEU A 173 -2.62 6.10 -9.65
C LEU A 173 -3.65 5.97 -8.54
N ARG A 174 -4.71 5.22 -8.79
CA ARG A 174 -5.68 4.82 -7.78
C ARG A 174 -5.14 3.63 -7.00
N GLN A 175 -5.43 3.57 -5.69
CA GLN A 175 -5.13 2.43 -4.82
C GLN A 175 -6.31 2.22 -3.89
N ASP A 176 -7.17 1.24 -4.18
CA ASP A 176 -8.30 0.85 -3.34
C ASP A 176 -7.84 -0.02 -2.15
N THR A 177 -8.65 -0.14 -1.09
CA THR A 177 -8.37 -1.06 0.02
C THR A 177 -8.26 -2.48 -0.49
N CYS A 178 -7.28 -3.24 -0.02
CA CYS A 178 -6.98 -4.60 -0.47
C CYS A 178 -6.77 -4.75 -1.98
N ALA A 179 -6.52 -3.66 -2.71
CA ALA A 179 -6.16 -3.74 -4.13
C ALA A 179 -4.84 -4.48 -4.31
N ILE A 180 -4.80 -5.32 -5.32
CA ILE A 180 -3.65 -6.12 -5.73
C ILE A 180 -2.98 -5.44 -6.92
N ASN A 181 -1.68 -5.22 -6.82
CA ASN A 181 -0.83 -4.78 -7.92
C ASN A 181 0.24 -5.85 -8.14
N VAL A 182 0.54 -6.18 -9.38
CA VAL A 182 1.55 -7.18 -9.69
C VAL A 182 2.57 -6.59 -10.65
N PHE A 183 3.83 -6.73 -10.30
CA PHE A 183 4.95 -6.39 -11.18
C PHE A 183 6.07 -7.42 -11.08
N GLU A 184 6.89 -7.48 -12.09
CA GLU A 184 8.04 -8.36 -12.19
C GLU A 184 9.33 -7.52 -12.31
N ALA A 185 10.41 -7.98 -11.67
CA ALA A 185 11.69 -7.32 -11.65
C ALA A 185 12.81 -8.25 -12.13
N GLU A 186 13.61 -7.78 -13.08
CA GLU A 186 14.82 -8.49 -13.55
C GLU A 186 15.87 -7.50 -14.04
N GLY A 187 17.09 -7.60 -13.51
CA GLY A 187 18.20 -6.76 -13.94
C GLY A 187 17.98 -5.25 -13.79
N GLY A 188 17.13 -4.83 -12.85
CA GLY A 188 16.75 -3.41 -12.65
C GLY A 188 15.64 -2.92 -13.58
N VAL A 189 15.11 -3.79 -14.45
CA VAL A 189 13.95 -3.51 -15.30
C VAL A 189 12.69 -4.03 -14.62
N PHE A 190 11.63 -3.24 -14.66
CA PHE A 190 10.33 -3.59 -14.10
C PHE A 190 9.27 -3.70 -15.19
N THR A 191 8.38 -4.69 -15.04
CA THR A 191 7.22 -4.88 -15.91
C THR A 191 5.96 -4.94 -15.07
N ILE A 192 5.00 -4.07 -15.31
CA ILE A 192 3.69 -4.12 -14.67
C ILE A 192 2.85 -5.24 -15.32
N VAL A 193 2.25 -6.07 -14.50
CA VAL A 193 1.31 -7.13 -14.91
C VAL A 193 -0.14 -6.71 -14.64
N SER A 194 -0.41 -6.12 -13.46
CA SER A 194 -1.73 -5.57 -13.12
C SER A 194 -1.61 -4.43 -12.14
N LEU A 195 -2.59 -3.51 -12.17
CA LEU A 195 -2.68 -2.37 -11.27
C LEU A 195 -4.07 -2.28 -10.66
N ASN A 196 -4.11 -2.02 -9.35
CA ASN A 196 -5.32 -1.72 -8.59
C ASN A 196 -6.46 -2.74 -8.80
N ASP A 197 -6.13 -4.04 -8.96
CA ASP A 197 -7.14 -5.09 -9.07
C ASP A 197 -7.82 -5.30 -7.70
N SER A 198 -9.10 -4.97 -7.63
CA SER A 198 -9.97 -5.15 -6.47
C SER A 198 -11.23 -5.97 -6.83
N TYR A 199 -11.22 -6.66 -7.98
CA TYR A 199 -12.40 -7.39 -8.48
C TYR A 199 -12.89 -8.47 -7.50
N HIS A 200 -11.97 -9.14 -6.80
CA HIS A 200 -12.26 -10.16 -5.79
C HIS A 200 -13.12 -9.65 -4.61
N LEU A 201 -13.16 -8.35 -4.38
CA LEU A 201 -14.00 -7.77 -3.33
C LEU A 201 -15.45 -7.61 -3.76
N ARG A 202 -15.74 -7.56 -5.07
CA ARG A 202 -17.11 -7.40 -5.58
C ARG A 202 -17.97 -8.64 -5.38
N GLU A 203 -17.37 -9.81 -5.32
CA GLU A 203 -18.07 -11.09 -5.08
C GLU A 203 -18.57 -11.18 -3.63
N GLU A 204 -17.77 -10.74 -2.67
CA GLU A 204 -18.14 -10.70 -1.25
C GLU A 204 -19.38 -9.82 -0.99
N TYR A 205 -19.47 -8.65 -1.62
CA TYR A 205 -20.63 -7.76 -1.51
C TYR A 205 -21.88 -8.29 -2.25
N ARG A 206 -21.76 -9.26 -3.14
CA ARG A 206 -22.91 -9.91 -3.80
C ARG A 206 -23.55 -10.98 -2.92
N ASP A 207 -22.77 -11.71 -2.14
CA ASP A 207 -23.28 -12.75 -1.24
C ASP A 207 -24.01 -12.18 -0.02
N GLU A 208 -23.57 -11.05 0.52
CA GLU A 208 -24.26 -10.38 1.62
C GLU A 208 -25.64 -9.82 1.23
N ARG A 209 -25.89 -9.51 -0.05
CA ARG A 209 -27.19 -9.04 -0.57
C ARG A 209 -28.17 -10.18 -0.87
N LYS A 210 -27.76 -11.43 -0.72
CA LYS A 210 -28.60 -12.62 -0.92
C LYS A 210 -29.07 -13.27 0.37
N LYS A 211 -28.65 -12.74 1.50
CA LYS A 211 -29.14 -13.11 2.85
C LYS A 211 -30.12 -12.06 3.38
#